data_357422f3f42fcf5fedbe22aa9b3c9886
#
_entry.id   357422f3f42fcf5fedbe22aa9b3c9886
#
_cell.length_a   1.000
_cell.length_b   1.000
_cell.length_c   1.000
_cell.angle_alpha   90.00
_cell.angle_beta   90.00
_cell.angle_gamma   90.00
#
_symmetry.space_group_name_H-M   'P 1'
#
loop_
_entity.id
_entity.type
_entity.pdbx_description
1 polymer ?
#
loop_
_entity_poly.entity_id
_entity_poly.type
_entity_poly.pdbx_seq_one_letter_code
_entity_poly.pdbx_strand_id
1 'polypeptide(L)'
;MRYRKRKKGEEGITLIALVITIIILLILAGVAIVMLSGENGILKKAAEAKTETESAQIAEEATLTDMELTTFFLTNNMKYKCRNGYITGFTLNSSEVNESVKDFEDDMETLGYKVNYKYSYTISKDLGEDIAIDESEKATMKIATGMSVQKDGKTIARTIVFGDTNCNGKVDASDTSFFNLYLSGHKEMKNLGPIKYAMDINCNNKINGRDLGLLNNFTLRGNEKIDQNRYVSDIKNMTIDEESYLRFKYTWDIEENNMYEIEYEEKTDTYNFRMKSSEAVKVEDLMNAIPENGKIKRNEEDVATTDNVQNGDKVIYVYNEKEVYVGDIILN
;
A
#
# COMPACT_ATOMS: atom_id res chain seq x y z
N MET A 1 -82.54 -40.84 48.47
CA MET A 1 -81.13 -40.50 48.74
C MET A 1 -80.46 -39.90 47.51
N ARG A 2 -80.19 -38.57 47.47
CA ARG A 2 -79.50 -37.89 46.35
C ARG A 2 -78.05 -37.75 46.73
N TYR A 3 -77.13 -38.45 46.00
CA TYR A 3 -75.69 -38.26 46.12
C TYR A 3 -75.28 -36.99 45.42
N ARG A 4 -74.77 -35.99 46.12
CA ARG A 4 -74.12 -34.80 45.59
C ARG A 4 -72.69 -35.13 45.17
N LYS A 5 -72.38 -35.17 43.90
CA LYS A 5 -71.02 -35.17 43.37
C LYS A 5 -70.31 -33.86 43.79
N ARG A 6 -69.32 -33.95 44.63
CA ARG A 6 -68.39 -32.83 44.87
C ARG A 6 -67.62 -32.54 43.58
N LYS A 7 -67.77 -31.32 43.06
CA LYS A 7 -66.87 -30.78 42.03
C LYS A 7 -65.47 -30.68 42.66
N LYS A 8 -64.46 -31.35 42.05
CA LYS A 8 -63.03 -31.10 42.32
C LYS A 8 -62.78 -29.61 42.02
N GLY A 9 -62.35 -28.86 43.04
CA GLY A 9 -61.92 -27.50 42.87
C GLY A 9 -60.75 -27.46 41.94
N GLU A 10 -60.82 -26.63 40.93
CA GLU A 10 -59.64 -26.24 40.15
C GLU A 10 -58.71 -25.49 41.12
N GLU A 11 -57.61 -26.13 41.48
CA GLU A 11 -56.54 -25.44 42.22
C GLU A 11 -55.90 -24.39 41.30
N GLY A 12 -56.33 -23.17 41.47
CA GLY A 12 -55.75 -22.02 40.77
C GLY A 12 -54.27 -21.88 41.15
N ILE A 13 -53.43 -21.64 40.17
CA ILE A 13 -52.04 -21.28 40.38
C ILE A 13 -51.98 -20.12 41.36
N THR A 14 -51.23 -20.29 42.48
CA THR A 14 -51.12 -19.20 43.47
C THR A 14 -50.38 -18.03 42.82
N LEU A 15 -50.74 -16.78 43.22
CA LEU A 15 -50.12 -15.56 42.70
C LEU A 15 -48.59 -15.62 42.77
N ILE A 16 -48.06 -16.22 43.86
CA ILE A 16 -46.64 -16.40 44.07
C ILE A 16 -46.02 -17.37 43.05
N ALA A 17 -46.68 -18.48 42.73
CA ALA A 17 -46.20 -19.41 41.71
C ALA A 17 -46.21 -18.78 40.31
N LEU A 18 -47.19 -17.93 40.00
CA LEU A 18 -47.24 -17.18 38.75
C LEU A 18 -46.08 -16.18 38.65
N VAL A 19 -45.82 -15.41 39.70
CA VAL A 19 -44.71 -14.42 39.72
C VAL A 19 -43.37 -15.11 39.57
N ILE A 20 -43.14 -16.23 40.27
CA ILE A 20 -41.88 -17.00 40.18
C ILE A 20 -41.68 -17.54 38.76
N THR A 21 -42.74 -18.05 38.10
CA THR A 21 -42.62 -18.53 36.70
C THR A 21 -42.29 -17.41 35.73
N ILE A 22 -42.90 -16.22 35.89
CA ILE A 22 -42.58 -15.07 35.05
C ILE A 22 -41.10 -14.64 35.24
N ILE A 23 -40.59 -14.57 36.46
CA ILE A 23 -39.18 -14.25 36.73
C ILE A 23 -38.24 -15.26 36.12
N ILE A 24 -38.51 -16.55 36.25
CA ILE A 24 -37.69 -17.61 35.64
C ILE A 24 -37.71 -17.49 34.11
N LEU A 25 -38.87 -17.25 33.49
CA LEU A 25 -38.98 -17.05 32.05
C LEU A 25 -38.21 -15.81 31.56
N LEU A 26 -38.23 -14.70 32.31
CA LEU A 26 -37.47 -13.50 31.98
C LEU A 26 -35.95 -13.72 32.06
N ILE A 27 -35.50 -14.46 33.09
CA ILE A 27 -34.08 -14.83 33.24
C ILE A 27 -33.64 -15.75 32.06
N LEU A 28 -34.42 -16.76 31.75
CA LEU A 28 -34.12 -17.68 30.64
C LEU A 28 -34.13 -16.96 29.29
N ALA A 29 -35.09 -16.06 29.06
CA ALA A 29 -35.15 -15.25 27.86
C ALA A 29 -33.93 -14.33 27.77
N GLY A 30 -33.55 -13.66 28.89
CA GLY A 30 -32.37 -12.80 28.92
C GLY A 30 -31.06 -13.57 28.61
N VAL A 31 -30.86 -14.74 29.20
CA VAL A 31 -29.72 -15.59 28.93
C VAL A 31 -29.70 -16.07 27.45
N ALA A 32 -30.87 -16.48 26.93
CA ALA A 32 -30.98 -16.91 25.54
C ALA A 32 -30.66 -15.79 24.54
N ILE A 33 -31.10 -14.56 24.82
CA ILE A 33 -30.80 -13.37 23.99
C ILE A 33 -29.28 -13.08 24.01
N VAL A 34 -28.66 -13.11 25.20
CA VAL A 34 -27.21 -12.87 25.32
C VAL A 34 -26.39 -13.94 24.60
N MET A 35 -26.81 -15.22 24.68
CA MET A 35 -26.15 -16.32 23.97
C MET A 35 -26.30 -16.23 22.45
N LEU A 36 -27.40 -15.66 21.95
CA LEU A 36 -27.66 -15.53 20.51
C LEU A 36 -27.02 -14.27 19.93
N SER A 37 -27.11 -13.12 20.61
CA SER A 37 -26.78 -11.81 20.05
C SER A 37 -25.69 -11.03 20.81
N GLY A 38 -25.15 -11.58 21.91
CA GLY A 38 -24.04 -10.97 22.67
C GLY A 38 -22.72 -10.95 21.88
N GLU A 39 -21.70 -10.25 22.38
CA GLU A 39 -20.38 -10.15 21.73
C GLU A 39 -19.75 -11.51 21.37
N ASN A 40 -20.05 -12.55 22.15
CA ASN A 40 -19.68 -13.94 21.88
C ASN A 40 -20.86 -14.80 21.39
N GLY A 41 -21.93 -14.15 20.92
CA GLY A 41 -23.15 -14.81 20.50
C GLY A 41 -22.98 -15.64 19.24
N ILE A 42 -23.77 -16.73 19.14
CA ILE A 42 -23.72 -17.67 18.00
C ILE A 42 -23.92 -16.97 16.67
N LEU A 43 -24.81 -15.96 16.62
CA LEU A 43 -25.09 -15.19 15.37
C LEU A 43 -23.86 -14.37 14.93
N LYS A 44 -23.12 -13.78 15.89
CA LYS A 44 -21.91 -13.02 15.55
C LYS A 44 -20.80 -13.96 15.06
N LYS A 45 -20.58 -15.07 15.76
CA LYS A 45 -19.61 -16.10 15.32
C LYS A 45 -19.96 -16.74 13.97
N ALA A 46 -21.25 -16.93 13.69
CA ALA A 46 -21.69 -17.43 12.38
C ALA A 46 -21.45 -16.38 11.28
N ALA A 47 -21.65 -15.08 11.56
CA ALA A 47 -21.35 -14.01 10.62
C ALA A 47 -19.82 -13.88 10.38
N GLU A 48 -19.03 -13.95 11.44
CA GLU A 48 -17.56 -13.95 11.34
C GLU A 48 -17.04 -15.15 10.53
N ALA A 49 -17.51 -16.37 10.84
CA ALA A 49 -17.15 -17.58 10.11
C ALA A 49 -17.58 -17.52 8.62
N LYS A 50 -18.74 -16.91 8.33
CA LYS A 50 -19.17 -16.67 6.96
C LYS A 50 -18.21 -15.73 6.24
N THR A 51 -17.85 -14.61 6.88
CA THR A 51 -16.91 -13.63 6.31
C THR A 51 -15.52 -14.24 6.08
N GLU A 52 -15.04 -15.04 7.04
CA GLU A 52 -13.76 -15.77 6.90
C GLU A 52 -13.80 -16.76 5.75
N THR A 53 -14.92 -17.52 5.61
CA THR A 53 -15.10 -18.49 4.52
C THR A 53 -15.17 -17.79 3.16
N GLU A 54 -15.92 -16.70 3.04
CA GLU A 54 -16.00 -15.89 1.82
C GLU A 54 -14.62 -15.30 1.46
N SER A 55 -13.89 -14.80 2.46
CA SER A 55 -12.54 -14.28 2.25
C SER A 55 -11.55 -15.36 1.79
N ALA A 56 -11.64 -16.57 2.36
CA ALA A 56 -10.82 -17.71 1.96
C ALA A 56 -11.15 -18.18 0.54
N GLN A 57 -12.42 -18.21 0.16
CA GLN A 57 -12.83 -18.54 -1.21
C GLN A 57 -12.34 -17.54 -2.23
N ILE A 58 -12.42 -16.21 -1.93
CA ILE A 58 -11.89 -15.16 -2.80
C ILE A 58 -10.37 -15.31 -2.96
N ALA A 59 -9.65 -15.62 -1.88
CA ALA A 59 -8.21 -15.83 -1.93
C ALA A 59 -7.82 -17.08 -2.76
N GLU A 60 -8.60 -18.16 -2.65
CA GLU A 60 -8.41 -19.37 -3.44
C GLU A 60 -8.67 -19.12 -4.93
N GLU A 61 -9.79 -18.46 -5.28
CA GLU A 61 -10.11 -18.08 -6.65
C GLU A 61 -9.02 -17.19 -7.25
N ALA A 62 -8.50 -16.20 -6.50
CA ALA A 62 -7.41 -15.35 -6.93
C ALA A 62 -6.13 -16.15 -7.19
N THR A 63 -5.80 -17.11 -6.32
CA THR A 63 -4.63 -17.98 -6.49
C THR A 63 -4.75 -18.85 -7.74
N LEU A 64 -5.92 -19.43 -7.99
CA LEU A 64 -6.17 -20.23 -9.19
C LEU A 64 -6.06 -19.39 -10.46
N THR A 65 -6.58 -18.17 -10.46
CA THR A 65 -6.47 -17.21 -11.57
C THR A 65 -5.02 -16.81 -11.83
N ASP A 66 -4.24 -16.53 -10.77
CA ASP A 66 -2.82 -16.23 -10.89
C ASP A 66 -2.04 -17.39 -11.52
N MET A 67 -2.37 -18.62 -11.15
CA MET A 67 -1.75 -19.83 -11.72
C MET A 67 -2.14 -20.03 -13.19
N GLU A 68 -3.41 -19.83 -13.56
CA GLU A 68 -3.90 -19.90 -14.94
C GLU A 68 -3.17 -18.87 -15.82
N LEU A 69 -3.14 -17.60 -15.39
CA LEU A 69 -2.47 -16.52 -16.12
C LEU A 69 -0.97 -16.74 -16.22
N THR A 70 -0.32 -17.12 -15.11
CA THR A 70 1.12 -17.38 -15.11
C THR A 70 1.48 -18.51 -16.06
N THR A 71 0.72 -19.61 -16.03
CA THR A 71 0.92 -20.76 -16.93
C THR A 71 0.73 -20.34 -18.38
N PHE A 72 -0.32 -19.58 -18.68
CA PHE A 72 -0.58 -19.05 -20.01
C PHE A 72 0.56 -18.17 -20.52
N PHE A 73 1.04 -17.21 -19.71
CA PHE A 73 2.14 -16.34 -20.08
C PHE A 73 3.43 -17.12 -20.36
N LEU A 74 3.76 -18.08 -19.50
CA LEU A 74 4.95 -18.92 -19.68
C LEU A 74 4.84 -19.80 -20.92
N THR A 75 3.69 -20.45 -21.14
CA THR A 75 3.47 -21.37 -22.27
C THR A 75 3.54 -20.65 -23.61
N ASN A 76 3.06 -19.41 -23.66
CA ASN A 76 3.06 -18.57 -24.88
C ASN A 76 4.28 -17.64 -24.98
N ASN A 77 5.28 -17.81 -24.09
CA ASN A 77 6.49 -17.00 -24.06
C ASN A 77 6.21 -15.48 -24.01
N MET A 78 5.19 -15.11 -23.23
CA MET A 78 4.82 -13.70 -23.03
C MET A 78 5.65 -13.08 -21.91
N LYS A 79 5.84 -11.75 -22.00
CA LYS A 79 6.58 -10.97 -21.00
C LYS A 79 5.81 -10.69 -19.71
N TYR A 80 4.49 -10.86 -19.74
CA TYR A 80 3.63 -10.53 -18.61
C TYR A 80 3.83 -11.45 -17.42
N LYS A 81 3.56 -10.94 -16.23
CA LYS A 81 3.58 -11.66 -14.97
C LYS A 81 2.29 -11.39 -14.22
N CYS A 82 1.79 -12.40 -13.52
CA CYS A 82 0.60 -12.25 -12.67
C CYS A 82 0.92 -12.71 -11.24
N ARG A 83 0.50 -11.89 -10.27
CA ARG A 83 0.58 -12.20 -8.84
C ARG A 83 -0.46 -11.39 -8.07
N ASN A 84 -1.15 -12.04 -7.14
CA ASN A 84 -2.15 -11.41 -6.27
C ASN A 84 -3.26 -10.68 -7.05
N GLY A 85 -3.65 -11.18 -8.24
CA GLY A 85 -4.63 -10.53 -9.09
C GLY A 85 -4.10 -9.28 -9.82
N TYR A 86 -2.78 -9.12 -9.93
CA TYR A 86 -2.18 -8.00 -10.65
C TYR A 86 -1.24 -8.47 -11.75
N ILE A 87 -1.39 -7.87 -12.93
CA ILE A 87 -0.59 -8.15 -14.13
C ILE A 87 0.42 -7.02 -14.33
N THR A 88 1.69 -7.40 -14.50
CA THR A 88 2.83 -6.51 -14.76
C THR A 88 3.55 -6.92 -16.05
N GLY A 89 4.67 -6.29 -16.37
CA GLY A 89 5.52 -6.64 -17.52
C GLY A 89 5.22 -5.83 -18.79
N PHE A 90 4.52 -4.70 -18.65
CA PHE A 90 4.29 -3.76 -19.74
C PHE A 90 5.58 -3.01 -20.09
N THR A 91 5.82 -2.76 -21.38
CA THR A 91 7.07 -2.11 -21.82
C THR A 91 6.94 -0.60 -21.77
N LEU A 92 7.86 0.07 -21.08
CA LEU A 92 8.00 1.52 -21.16
C LEU A 92 8.91 1.90 -22.34
N ASN A 93 8.41 2.74 -23.24
CA ASN A 93 9.19 3.41 -24.27
C ASN A 93 9.39 4.88 -23.86
N SER A 94 10.54 5.20 -23.31
CA SER A 94 10.76 6.45 -22.56
C SER A 94 9.81 6.53 -21.36
N SER A 95 8.85 7.42 -21.36
CA SER A 95 7.87 7.63 -20.28
C SER A 95 6.48 7.04 -20.56
N GLU A 96 6.22 6.51 -21.75
CA GLU A 96 4.90 6.01 -22.15
C GLU A 96 4.89 4.49 -22.32
N VAL A 97 3.80 3.85 -21.86
CA VAL A 97 3.60 2.41 -22.08
C VAL A 97 3.46 2.14 -23.58
N ASN A 98 4.17 1.11 -24.06
CA ASN A 98 4.18 0.77 -25.47
C ASN A 98 2.85 0.16 -25.94
N GLU A 99 2.31 -0.74 -25.12
CA GLU A 99 1.11 -1.50 -25.44
C GLU A 99 -0.15 -0.65 -25.32
N SER A 100 -1.00 -0.71 -26.37
CA SER A 100 -2.38 -0.22 -26.25
C SER A 100 -3.26 -1.27 -25.55
N VAL A 101 -4.46 -0.84 -25.12
CA VAL A 101 -5.46 -1.76 -24.57
C VAL A 101 -5.80 -2.84 -25.60
N LYS A 102 -5.89 -2.47 -26.87
CA LYS A 102 -6.18 -3.42 -27.96
C LYS A 102 -5.06 -4.44 -28.15
N ASP A 103 -3.78 -4.01 -28.16
CA ASP A 103 -2.65 -4.93 -28.27
C ASP A 103 -2.65 -5.97 -27.14
N PHE A 104 -2.92 -5.54 -25.92
CA PHE A 104 -3.01 -6.43 -24.76
C PHE A 104 -4.20 -7.39 -24.86
N GLU A 105 -5.39 -6.92 -25.31
CA GLU A 105 -6.55 -7.78 -25.53
C GLU A 105 -6.29 -8.83 -26.62
N ASP A 106 -5.57 -8.47 -27.69
CA ASP A 106 -5.20 -9.40 -28.75
C ASP A 106 -4.23 -10.48 -28.23
N ASP A 107 -3.28 -10.12 -27.39
CA ASP A 107 -2.41 -11.09 -26.68
C ASP A 107 -3.22 -12.06 -25.79
N MET A 108 -4.35 -11.62 -25.25
CA MET A 108 -5.21 -12.38 -24.34
C MET A 108 -6.43 -13.02 -25.03
N GLU A 109 -6.55 -12.92 -26.34
CA GLU A 109 -7.74 -13.32 -27.11
C GLU A 109 -8.16 -14.78 -26.85
N THR A 110 -7.19 -15.70 -26.78
CA THR A 110 -7.46 -17.14 -26.57
C THR A 110 -8.08 -17.45 -25.20
N LEU A 111 -7.88 -16.58 -24.21
CA LEU A 111 -8.47 -16.71 -22.88
C LEU A 111 -9.81 -15.97 -22.79
N GLY A 112 -10.18 -15.20 -23.81
CA GLY A 112 -11.42 -14.39 -23.83
C GLY A 112 -11.42 -13.22 -22.86
N TYR A 113 -10.24 -12.71 -22.50
CA TYR A 113 -10.12 -11.59 -21.58
C TYR A 113 -10.31 -10.25 -22.28
N LYS A 114 -10.94 -9.31 -21.57
CA LYS A 114 -11.24 -7.95 -22.04
C LYS A 114 -10.84 -6.92 -21.00
N VAL A 115 -10.45 -5.73 -21.43
CA VAL A 115 -10.14 -4.57 -20.58
C VAL A 115 -11.21 -3.52 -20.83
N ASN A 116 -12.24 -3.52 -19.98
CA ASN A 116 -13.41 -2.68 -20.19
C ASN A 116 -13.45 -1.43 -19.29
N TYR A 117 -12.57 -1.35 -18.30
CA TYR A 117 -12.54 -0.24 -17.35
C TYR A 117 -11.11 0.21 -17.08
N LYS A 118 -10.92 1.53 -17.05
CA LYS A 118 -9.74 2.18 -16.50
C LYS A 118 -10.00 2.61 -15.06
N TYR A 119 -8.95 2.62 -14.25
CA TYR A 119 -9.02 3.08 -12.88
C TYR A 119 -8.79 4.59 -12.82
N SER A 120 -9.59 5.28 -12.02
CA SER A 120 -9.43 6.69 -11.71
C SER A 120 -9.48 6.91 -10.21
N TYR A 121 -8.61 7.74 -9.67
CA TYR A 121 -8.57 8.06 -8.26
C TYR A 121 -8.78 9.55 -8.03
N THR A 122 -9.75 9.88 -7.19
CA THR A 122 -10.07 11.26 -6.82
C THR A 122 -9.56 11.56 -5.42
N ILE A 123 -8.50 12.36 -5.30
CA ILE A 123 -7.85 12.70 -4.02
C ILE A 123 -8.84 13.31 -3.02
N SER A 124 -9.64 14.28 -3.44
CA SER A 124 -10.58 14.99 -2.56
C SER A 124 -11.69 14.11 -1.96
N LYS A 125 -11.92 12.93 -2.54
CA LYS A 125 -12.91 11.95 -2.07
C LYS A 125 -12.27 10.73 -1.44
N ASP A 126 -10.94 10.58 -1.54
CA ASP A 126 -10.20 9.36 -1.20
C ASP A 126 -10.87 8.09 -1.80
N LEU A 127 -11.26 8.19 -3.06
CA LEU A 127 -12.04 7.17 -3.75
C LEU A 127 -11.46 6.85 -5.12
N GLY A 128 -11.21 5.56 -5.34
CA GLY A 128 -10.93 5.00 -6.64
C GLY A 128 -12.20 4.42 -7.27
N GLU A 129 -12.37 4.64 -8.55
CA GLU A 129 -13.52 4.15 -9.31
C GLU A 129 -13.12 3.60 -10.69
N ASP A 130 -13.90 2.64 -11.16
CA ASP A 130 -13.75 2.07 -12.50
C ASP A 130 -14.59 2.88 -13.51
N ILE A 131 -13.90 3.46 -14.51
CA ILE A 131 -14.53 4.22 -15.59
C ILE A 131 -14.52 3.35 -16.86
N ALA A 132 -15.70 3.17 -17.49
CA ALA A 132 -15.80 2.40 -18.70
C ALA A 132 -14.94 2.96 -19.83
N ILE A 133 -14.30 2.07 -20.60
CA ILE A 133 -13.51 2.40 -21.79
C ILE A 133 -14.40 2.18 -23.01
N ASP A 134 -14.46 3.20 -23.91
CA ASP A 134 -15.10 3.06 -25.21
C ASP A 134 -14.27 2.13 -26.12
N GLU A 135 -14.92 1.20 -26.80
CA GLU A 135 -14.25 0.27 -27.73
C GLU A 135 -13.45 1.00 -28.82
N SER A 136 -13.92 2.18 -29.24
CA SER A 136 -13.21 3.00 -30.24
C SER A 136 -11.90 3.59 -29.76
N GLU A 137 -11.72 3.71 -28.44
CA GLU A 137 -10.50 4.27 -27.82
C GLU A 137 -9.42 3.22 -27.58
N LYS A 138 -9.77 1.93 -27.49
CA LYS A 138 -8.85 0.85 -27.10
C LYS A 138 -7.59 0.73 -27.95
N ALA A 139 -7.69 1.03 -29.25
CA ALA A 139 -6.54 0.96 -30.16
C ALA A 139 -5.49 2.05 -29.89
N THR A 140 -5.86 3.16 -29.31
CA THR A 140 -4.96 4.28 -29.03
C THR A 140 -4.69 4.47 -27.54
N MET A 141 -5.61 4.00 -26.69
CA MET A 141 -5.45 4.08 -25.22
C MET A 141 -4.34 3.14 -24.77
N LYS A 142 -3.38 3.68 -24.04
CA LYS A 142 -2.28 2.90 -23.46
C LYS A 142 -2.72 2.15 -22.22
N ILE A 143 -2.11 0.99 -21.97
CA ILE A 143 -2.29 0.29 -20.70
C ILE A 143 -1.78 1.19 -19.58
N ALA A 144 -2.59 1.31 -18.52
CA ALA A 144 -2.32 2.11 -17.34
C ALA A 144 -2.50 1.28 -16.07
N THR A 145 -2.01 1.78 -14.94
CA THR A 145 -2.21 1.17 -13.63
C THR A 145 -3.71 1.07 -13.31
N GLY A 146 -4.12 -0.11 -12.83
CA GLY A 146 -5.46 -0.34 -12.29
C GLY A 146 -6.54 -0.69 -13.31
N MET A 147 -6.24 -0.78 -14.61
CA MET A 147 -7.22 -1.22 -15.59
C MET A 147 -7.75 -2.62 -15.26
N SER A 148 -9.06 -2.79 -15.41
CA SER A 148 -9.77 -4.01 -15.05
C SER A 148 -9.71 -5.03 -16.17
N VAL A 149 -9.02 -6.14 -15.96
CA VAL A 149 -9.01 -7.31 -16.85
C VAL A 149 -10.16 -8.21 -16.48
N GLN A 150 -11.06 -8.44 -17.43
CA GLN A 150 -12.34 -9.14 -17.17
C GLN A 150 -12.50 -10.40 -18.02
N LYS A 151 -13.18 -11.38 -17.43
CA LYS A 151 -13.71 -12.57 -18.10
C LYS A 151 -15.18 -12.73 -17.69
N ASP A 152 -16.05 -12.92 -18.67
CA ASP A 152 -17.49 -13.09 -18.45
C ASP A 152 -18.12 -11.98 -17.55
N GLY A 153 -17.63 -10.74 -17.72
CA GLY A 153 -18.09 -9.57 -16.97
C GLY A 153 -17.56 -9.46 -15.53
N LYS A 154 -16.75 -10.42 -15.05
CA LYS A 154 -16.10 -10.39 -13.73
C LYS A 154 -14.65 -9.92 -13.87
N THR A 155 -14.24 -8.96 -13.05
CA THR A 155 -12.83 -8.56 -12.95
C THR A 155 -12.03 -9.69 -12.30
N ILE A 156 -11.02 -10.19 -13.03
CA ILE A 156 -10.16 -11.29 -12.60
C ILE A 156 -8.76 -10.82 -12.19
N ALA A 157 -8.30 -9.74 -12.80
CA ALA A 157 -7.02 -9.11 -12.49
C ALA A 157 -7.04 -7.62 -12.81
N ARG A 158 -6.01 -6.91 -12.35
CA ARG A 158 -5.77 -5.51 -12.72
C ARG A 158 -4.34 -5.32 -13.22
N THR A 159 -4.15 -4.38 -14.13
CA THR A 159 -2.83 -4.02 -14.64
C THR A 159 -2.06 -3.16 -13.65
N ILE A 160 -0.74 -3.33 -13.59
CA ILE A 160 0.18 -2.45 -12.86
C ILE A 160 1.33 -2.04 -13.79
N VAL A 161 1.53 -0.75 -13.87
CA VAL A 161 2.70 -0.12 -14.49
C VAL A 161 3.47 0.56 -13.37
N PHE A 162 4.63 0.03 -13.01
CA PHE A 162 5.43 0.61 -11.93
C PHE A 162 5.83 2.04 -12.26
N GLY A 163 5.51 2.96 -11.37
CA GLY A 163 5.72 4.39 -11.53
C GLY A 163 4.52 5.17 -12.09
N ASP A 164 3.55 4.53 -12.74
CA ASP A 164 2.30 5.17 -13.17
C ASP A 164 1.34 5.29 -11.99
N THR A 165 1.54 6.30 -11.18
CA THR A 165 0.83 6.50 -9.92
C THR A 165 -0.48 7.27 -10.08
N ASN A 166 -0.67 7.95 -11.21
CA ASN A 166 -1.91 8.68 -11.53
C ASN A 166 -2.81 7.94 -12.54
N CYS A 167 -2.43 6.71 -12.94
CA CYS A 167 -3.23 5.83 -13.79
C CYS A 167 -3.50 6.35 -15.21
N ASN A 168 -2.54 7.07 -15.81
CA ASN A 168 -2.69 7.64 -17.15
C ASN A 168 -1.94 6.88 -18.26
N GLY A 169 -1.20 5.81 -17.94
CA GLY A 169 -0.39 5.02 -18.86
C GLY A 169 0.94 5.67 -19.23
N LYS A 170 1.38 6.66 -18.47
CA LYS A 170 2.68 7.29 -18.57
C LYS A 170 3.39 7.20 -17.24
N VAL A 171 4.70 7.40 -17.26
CA VAL A 171 5.52 7.56 -16.05
C VAL A 171 6.31 8.84 -16.24
N ASP A 172 5.79 9.94 -15.68
CA ASP A 172 6.33 11.28 -15.87
C ASP A 172 6.29 12.12 -14.56
N ALA A 173 6.58 13.41 -14.66
CA ALA A 173 6.62 14.31 -13.51
C ALA A 173 5.27 14.44 -12.77
N SER A 174 4.14 14.12 -13.43
CA SER A 174 2.83 14.15 -12.78
C SER A 174 2.68 13.02 -11.77
N ASP A 175 3.30 11.85 -12.05
CA ASP A 175 3.34 10.71 -11.13
C ASP A 175 4.18 11.01 -9.90
N THR A 176 5.34 11.63 -10.11
CA THR A 176 6.19 12.13 -9.03
C THR A 176 5.43 13.09 -8.12
N SER A 177 4.65 14.00 -8.69
CA SER A 177 3.82 14.95 -7.92
C SER A 177 2.74 14.24 -7.11
N PHE A 178 2.07 13.26 -7.69
CA PHE A 178 1.07 12.44 -7.01
C PHE A 178 1.68 11.64 -5.87
N PHE A 179 2.83 11.01 -6.10
CA PHE A 179 3.53 10.24 -5.09
C PHE A 179 4.02 11.10 -3.93
N ASN A 180 4.52 12.30 -4.21
CA ASN A 180 4.90 13.28 -3.20
C ASN A 180 3.73 13.65 -2.28
N LEU A 181 2.54 13.89 -2.82
CA LEU A 181 1.34 14.16 -2.03
C LEU A 181 1.02 13.01 -1.07
N TYR A 182 1.16 11.76 -1.53
CA TYR A 182 0.97 10.58 -0.68
C TYR A 182 1.94 10.55 0.50
N LEU A 183 3.25 10.64 0.22
CA LEU A 183 4.29 10.55 1.25
C LEU A 183 4.27 11.75 2.21
N SER A 184 3.81 12.93 1.76
CA SER A 184 3.67 14.10 2.65
C SER A 184 2.55 13.97 3.69
N GLY A 185 1.92 12.79 3.79
CA GLY A 185 0.90 12.50 4.80
C GLY A 185 -0.46 13.13 4.48
N HIS A 186 -0.80 13.27 3.19
CA HIS A 186 -2.12 13.76 2.79
C HIS A 186 -3.20 12.79 3.27
N LYS A 187 -3.99 13.21 4.27
CA LYS A 187 -4.96 12.35 4.98
C LYS A 187 -6.04 11.76 4.08
N GLU A 188 -6.23 12.32 2.91
CA GLU A 188 -7.27 11.97 1.93
C GLU A 188 -6.81 10.89 0.93
N MET A 189 -5.63 10.29 1.13
CA MET A 189 -5.08 9.29 0.21
C MET A 189 -4.90 7.93 0.89
N LYS A 190 -5.97 7.36 1.43
CA LYS A 190 -5.95 6.07 2.15
C LYS A 190 -6.34 4.88 1.26
N ASN A 191 -7.29 5.10 0.35
CA ASN A 191 -7.93 4.05 -0.44
C ASN A 191 -7.35 3.97 -1.86
N LEU A 192 -6.03 3.96 -1.98
CA LEU A 192 -5.30 3.99 -3.27
C LEU A 192 -5.55 2.78 -4.18
N GLY A 193 -6.04 1.66 -3.63
CA GLY A 193 -6.27 0.45 -4.41
C GLY A 193 -5.02 -0.04 -5.16
N PRO A 194 -5.08 -0.17 -6.51
CA PRO A 194 -3.95 -0.65 -7.32
C PRO A 194 -2.76 0.31 -7.35
N ILE A 195 -2.97 1.61 -7.14
CA ILE A 195 -1.91 2.63 -7.22
C ILE A 195 -0.75 2.32 -6.26
N LYS A 196 -1.05 1.79 -5.08
CA LYS A 196 -0.03 1.45 -4.09
C LYS A 196 1.02 0.45 -4.62
N TYR A 197 0.62 -0.48 -5.50
CA TYR A 197 1.56 -1.42 -6.11
C TYR A 197 2.44 -0.74 -7.16
N ALA A 198 1.91 0.27 -7.86
CA ALA A 198 2.69 1.08 -8.79
C ALA A 198 3.70 1.99 -8.07
N MET A 199 3.43 2.35 -6.81
CA MET A 199 4.33 3.13 -5.96
C MET A 199 5.48 2.33 -5.37
N ASP A 200 5.33 1.03 -5.12
CA ASP A 200 6.43 0.16 -4.66
C ASP A 200 7.34 -0.22 -5.83
N ILE A 201 8.14 0.74 -6.27
CA ILE A 201 8.95 0.66 -7.50
C ILE A 201 10.09 -0.36 -7.37
N ASN A 202 10.64 -0.54 -6.18
CA ASN A 202 11.70 -1.50 -5.93
C ASN A 202 11.18 -2.90 -5.51
N CYS A 203 9.87 -3.05 -5.35
CA CYS A 203 9.18 -4.29 -4.98
C CYS A 203 9.68 -4.90 -3.65
N ASN A 204 9.94 -4.04 -2.65
CA ASN A 204 10.43 -4.48 -1.34
C ASN A 204 9.35 -4.56 -0.26
N ASN A 205 8.07 -4.43 -0.61
CA ASN A 205 6.90 -4.40 0.27
C ASN A 205 6.80 -3.15 1.16
N LYS A 206 7.45 -2.07 0.77
CA LYS A 206 7.37 -0.77 1.45
C LYS A 206 7.16 0.32 0.42
N ILE A 207 6.39 1.33 0.77
CA ILE A 207 6.28 2.57 0.00
C ILE A 207 6.90 3.67 0.83
N ASN A 208 8.03 4.19 0.37
CA ASN A 208 8.81 5.17 1.11
C ASN A 208 9.55 6.16 0.20
N GLY A 209 10.40 6.98 0.81
CA GLY A 209 11.20 7.95 0.08
C GLY A 209 12.15 7.34 -0.96
N ARG A 210 12.57 6.08 -0.78
CA ARG A 210 13.43 5.40 -1.77
C ARG A 210 12.70 5.18 -3.09
N ASP A 211 11.43 4.76 -3.04
CA ASP A 211 10.63 4.57 -4.25
C ASP A 211 10.40 5.89 -4.99
N LEU A 212 10.11 6.95 -4.25
CA LEU A 212 10.01 8.30 -4.81
C LEU A 212 11.35 8.74 -5.41
N GLY A 213 12.48 8.41 -4.79
CA GLY A 213 13.83 8.66 -5.32
C GLY A 213 14.07 7.97 -6.66
N LEU A 214 13.68 6.70 -6.79
CA LEU A 214 13.75 5.96 -8.04
C LEU A 214 12.89 6.57 -9.13
N LEU A 215 11.66 6.98 -8.78
CA LEU A 215 10.75 7.66 -9.71
C LEU A 215 11.33 9.01 -10.17
N ASN A 216 11.87 9.81 -9.26
CA ASN A 216 12.51 11.08 -9.58
C ASN A 216 13.74 10.91 -10.49
N ASN A 217 14.58 9.91 -10.22
CA ASN A 217 15.73 9.62 -11.06
C ASN A 217 15.31 9.23 -12.48
N PHE A 218 14.23 8.48 -12.61
CA PHE A 218 13.66 8.14 -13.91
C PHE A 218 13.06 9.36 -14.62
N THR A 219 12.16 10.09 -13.95
CA THR A 219 11.33 11.13 -14.58
C THR A 219 12.05 12.45 -14.79
N LEU A 220 12.93 12.85 -13.88
CA LEU A 220 13.58 14.17 -13.88
C LEU A 220 15.03 14.12 -14.33
N ARG A 221 15.76 13.06 -14.03
CA ARG A 221 17.20 12.93 -14.35
C ARG A 221 17.47 12.01 -15.52
N GLY A 222 16.56 11.12 -15.88
CA GLY A 222 16.72 10.14 -16.97
C GLY A 222 17.85 9.12 -16.73
N ASN A 223 18.31 8.98 -15.47
CA ASN A 223 19.50 8.22 -15.12
C ASN A 223 19.20 6.75 -14.79
N GLU A 224 17.96 6.41 -14.49
CA GLU A 224 17.56 5.06 -14.10
C GLU A 224 16.43 4.54 -14.99
N LYS A 225 16.30 3.21 -15.02
CA LYS A 225 15.15 2.54 -15.66
C LYS A 225 14.32 1.89 -14.58
N ILE A 226 13.00 2.05 -14.67
CA ILE A 226 12.07 1.30 -13.84
C ILE A 226 11.85 -0.07 -14.50
N ASP A 227 12.28 -1.14 -13.81
CA ASP A 227 12.09 -2.49 -14.29
C ASP A 227 10.61 -2.90 -14.15
N GLN A 228 9.92 -2.92 -15.29
CA GLN A 228 8.51 -3.33 -15.36
C GLN A 228 8.34 -4.86 -15.31
N ASN A 229 9.42 -5.63 -15.47
CA ASN A 229 9.37 -7.09 -15.53
C ASN A 229 9.54 -7.72 -14.14
N ARG A 230 8.75 -7.26 -13.17
CA ARG A 230 8.72 -7.75 -11.78
C ARG A 230 7.32 -8.20 -11.41
N TYR A 231 7.23 -9.08 -10.41
CA TYR A 231 5.96 -9.36 -9.73
C TYR A 231 5.65 -8.22 -8.76
N VAL A 232 4.36 -7.93 -8.58
CA VAL A 232 3.96 -7.06 -7.47
C VAL A 232 4.38 -7.67 -6.14
N SER A 233 4.64 -6.82 -5.17
CA SER A 233 4.99 -7.23 -3.81
C SER A 233 3.77 -7.73 -3.01
N ASP A 234 4.02 -8.47 -1.92
CA ASP A 234 2.98 -8.98 -1.00
C ASP A 234 2.60 -7.94 0.05
N ILE A 235 2.17 -6.77 -0.40
CA ILE A 235 1.83 -5.70 0.51
C ILE A 235 0.46 -5.94 1.14
N LYS A 236 0.44 -6.44 2.38
CA LYS A 236 -0.79 -6.65 3.15
C LYS A 236 -1.20 -5.42 3.96
N ASN A 237 -0.24 -4.66 4.47
CA ASN A 237 -0.48 -3.45 5.26
C ASN A 237 0.58 -2.41 4.89
N MET A 238 0.15 -1.34 4.20
CA MET A 238 1.00 -0.19 3.95
C MET A 238 0.72 0.90 4.97
N THR A 239 1.77 1.33 5.61
CA THR A 239 1.79 2.58 6.37
C THR A 239 2.69 3.58 5.66
N ILE A 240 2.31 4.85 5.67
CA ILE A 240 3.19 5.93 5.22
C ILE A 240 4.31 6.03 6.24
N ASP A 241 5.55 5.90 5.80
CA ASP A 241 6.72 6.17 6.62
C ASP A 241 7.12 7.64 6.44
N GLU A 242 6.58 8.50 7.30
CA GLU A 242 6.85 9.94 7.30
C GLU A 242 8.34 10.23 7.54
N GLU A 243 9.01 9.45 8.38
CA GLU A 243 10.44 9.67 8.65
C GLU A 243 11.29 9.35 7.43
N SER A 244 10.98 8.26 6.74
CA SER A 244 11.64 7.91 5.48
C SER A 244 11.46 9.00 4.41
N TYR A 245 10.25 9.56 4.29
CA TYR A 245 10.01 10.68 3.38
C TYR A 245 10.83 11.91 3.74
N LEU A 246 10.89 12.27 5.03
CA LEU A 246 11.66 13.43 5.48
C LEU A 246 13.17 13.23 5.28
N ARG A 247 13.69 12.01 5.50
CA ARG A 247 15.09 11.65 5.18
C ARG A 247 15.38 11.82 3.69
N PHE A 248 14.51 11.26 2.85
CA PHE A 248 14.64 11.39 1.40
C PHE A 248 14.61 12.86 0.96
N LYS A 249 13.60 13.64 1.42
CA LYS A 249 13.46 15.05 1.08
C LYS A 249 14.70 15.86 1.49
N TYR A 250 15.21 15.59 2.69
CA TYR A 250 16.41 16.25 3.18
C TYR A 250 17.64 15.98 2.32
N THR A 251 17.84 14.73 1.88
CA THR A 251 19.00 14.34 1.09
C THR A 251 18.84 14.62 -0.40
N TRP A 252 17.61 14.70 -0.91
CA TRP A 252 17.34 14.97 -2.32
C TRP A 252 17.81 16.33 -2.78
N ASP A 253 17.63 17.35 -1.94
CA ASP A 253 18.00 18.73 -2.24
C ASP A 253 19.49 19.01 -2.00
N ILE A 254 20.26 18.05 -1.51
CA ILE A 254 21.71 18.17 -1.33
C ILE A 254 22.39 17.90 -2.67
N GLU A 255 23.03 18.94 -3.21
CA GLU A 255 23.87 18.78 -4.39
C GLU A 255 25.15 18.00 -4.02
N GLU A 256 25.63 17.16 -4.95
CA GLU A 256 26.95 16.57 -4.81
C GLU A 256 28.00 17.67 -4.62
N ASN A 257 28.74 17.59 -3.53
CA ASN A 257 29.80 18.53 -3.23
C ASN A 257 31.17 17.85 -3.15
N ASN A 258 32.23 18.64 -3.04
CA ASN A 258 33.58 18.11 -2.96
C ASN A 258 33.92 17.47 -1.60
N MET A 259 33.03 17.58 -0.61
CA MET A 259 33.28 17.16 0.76
C MET A 259 32.83 15.73 1.05
N TYR A 260 31.66 15.33 0.56
CA TYR A 260 31.11 14.01 0.80
C TYR A 260 30.26 13.49 -0.37
N GLU A 261 30.03 12.18 -0.37
CA GLU A 261 29.04 11.47 -1.18
C GLU A 261 27.94 10.94 -0.28
N ILE A 262 26.72 10.83 -0.81
CA ILE A 262 25.59 10.28 -0.08
C ILE A 262 25.25 8.91 -0.67
N GLU A 263 25.36 7.86 0.16
CA GLU A 263 25.00 6.50 -0.19
C GLU A 263 23.74 6.10 0.58
N TYR A 264 22.75 5.52 -0.10
CA TYR A 264 21.57 4.98 0.56
C TYR A 264 21.82 3.56 1.06
N GLU A 265 21.51 3.32 2.34
CA GLU A 265 21.57 2.01 2.98
C GLU A 265 20.15 1.39 3.04
N GLU A 266 19.89 0.44 2.15
CA GLU A 266 18.54 -0.14 1.94
C GLU A 266 18.02 -0.89 3.18
N LYS A 267 18.88 -1.51 3.98
CA LYS A 267 18.48 -2.31 5.15
C LYS A 267 17.89 -1.47 6.28
N THR A 268 18.47 -0.30 6.48
CA THR A 268 18.11 0.61 7.57
C THR A 268 17.21 1.74 7.10
N ASP A 269 17.02 1.90 5.78
CA ASP A 269 16.30 3.02 5.15
C ASP A 269 16.90 4.37 5.57
N THR A 270 18.24 4.44 5.61
CA THR A 270 18.99 5.63 6.01
C THR A 270 20.07 5.95 4.97
N TYR A 271 20.80 7.03 5.18
CA TYR A 271 21.85 7.48 4.27
C TYR A 271 23.20 7.50 4.99
N ASN A 272 24.25 7.18 4.26
CA ASN A 272 25.63 7.33 4.72
C ASN A 272 26.26 8.54 4.04
N PHE A 273 26.82 9.43 4.83
CA PHE A 273 27.58 10.59 4.36
C PHE A 273 29.07 10.21 4.35
N ARG A 274 29.53 9.69 3.22
CA ARG A 274 30.91 9.24 3.05
C ARG A 274 31.83 10.42 2.72
N MET A 275 32.70 10.76 3.64
CA MET A 275 33.64 11.89 3.46
C MET A 275 34.67 11.56 2.37
N LYS A 276 34.88 12.51 1.44
CA LYS A 276 35.85 12.37 0.32
C LYS A 276 37.29 12.65 0.74
N SER A 277 37.47 13.47 1.79
CA SER A 277 38.78 13.84 2.30
C SER A 277 39.23 12.89 3.41
N SER A 278 40.53 12.57 3.40
CA SER A 278 41.20 11.90 4.53
C SER A 278 41.70 12.90 5.59
N GLU A 279 41.60 14.21 5.33
CA GLU A 279 41.93 15.26 6.31
C GLU A 279 40.77 15.46 7.27
N ALA A 280 41.07 15.92 8.48
CA ALA A 280 40.08 16.20 9.50
C ALA A 280 39.16 17.36 9.06
N VAL A 281 37.85 17.08 8.98
CA VAL A 281 36.81 18.02 8.62
C VAL A 281 36.17 18.56 9.90
N LYS A 282 36.01 19.87 10.01
CA LYS A 282 35.28 20.46 11.12
C LYS A 282 33.77 20.36 10.96
N VAL A 283 33.08 20.26 12.09
CA VAL A 283 31.61 20.23 12.10
C VAL A 283 31.04 21.51 11.45
N GLU A 284 31.68 22.69 11.66
CA GLU A 284 31.26 23.93 11.01
C GLU A 284 31.28 23.84 9.47
N ASP A 285 32.31 23.25 8.90
CA ASP A 285 32.43 23.09 7.44
C ASP A 285 31.35 22.15 6.89
N LEU A 286 31.07 21.04 7.59
CA LEU A 286 30.01 20.14 7.23
C LEU A 286 28.63 20.78 7.38
N MET A 287 28.38 21.52 8.45
CA MET A 287 27.13 22.24 8.69
C MET A 287 26.83 23.27 7.60
N ASN A 288 27.86 23.92 7.03
CA ASN A 288 27.70 24.83 5.89
C ASN A 288 27.40 24.10 4.57
N ALA A 289 27.68 22.80 4.50
CA ALA A 289 27.48 21.98 3.31
C ALA A 289 26.17 21.16 3.32
N ILE A 290 25.47 21.10 4.45
CA ILE A 290 24.17 20.46 4.59
C ILE A 290 23.06 21.53 4.75
N PRO A 291 21.77 21.25 4.47
CA PRO A 291 20.68 22.20 4.64
C PRO A 291 20.59 22.81 6.05
N GLU A 292 20.06 24.04 6.14
CA GLU A 292 20.00 24.83 7.38
C GLU A 292 19.40 24.12 8.60
N ASN A 293 18.48 23.17 8.39
CA ASN A 293 17.84 22.40 9.46
C ASN A 293 18.60 21.14 9.87
N GLY A 294 19.82 20.96 9.38
CA GLY A 294 20.68 19.84 9.73
C GLY A 294 21.41 20.07 11.05
N LYS A 295 21.70 18.98 11.76
CA LYS A 295 22.53 18.95 12.97
C LYS A 295 23.46 17.74 12.94
N ILE A 296 24.57 17.83 13.63
CA ILE A 296 25.48 16.73 13.86
C ILE A 296 25.43 16.32 15.33
N LYS A 297 25.18 15.05 15.59
CA LYS A 297 25.15 14.49 16.95
C LYS A 297 26.19 13.39 17.14
N ARG A 298 26.73 13.33 18.34
CA ARG A 298 27.62 12.29 18.85
C ARG A 298 27.12 11.85 20.21
N ASN A 299 26.85 10.56 20.39
CA ASN A 299 26.28 10.03 21.64
C ASN A 299 25.01 10.78 22.09
N GLU A 300 24.13 11.10 21.15
CA GLU A 300 22.85 11.82 21.32
C GLU A 300 22.99 13.30 21.75
N GLU A 301 24.20 13.86 21.82
CA GLU A 301 24.44 15.26 22.09
C GLU A 301 24.89 16.02 20.83
N ASP A 302 24.52 17.29 20.71
CA ASP A 302 24.94 18.14 19.61
C ASP A 302 26.46 18.34 19.66
N VAL A 303 27.16 18.12 18.54
CA VAL A 303 28.61 18.30 18.45
C VAL A 303 28.94 19.78 18.26
N ALA A 304 29.93 20.27 19.00
CA ALA A 304 30.35 21.67 18.87
C ALA A 304 30.91 21.94 17.46
N THR A 305 30.58 23.10 16.90
CA THR A 305 30.99 23.48 15.54
C THR A 305 32.50 23.55 15.36
N THR A 306 33.25 23.78 16.44
CA THR A 306 34.73 23.80 16.47
C THR A 306 35.38 22.43 16.47
N ASP A 307 34.60 21.37 16.74
CA ASP A 307 35.11 20.00 16.79
C ASP A 307 35.28 19.43 15.39
N ASN A 308 36.08 18.37 15.28
CA ASN A 308 36.17 17.58 14.06
C ASN A 308 35.07 16.53 14.03
N VAL A 309 34.53 16.26 12.85
CA VAL A 309 33.62 15.12 12.63
C VAL A 309 34.35 13.81 12.88
N GLN A 310 33.62 12.83 13.38
CA GLN A 310 34.13 11.49 13.66
C GLN A 310 33.30 10.44 12.93
N ASN A 311 33.92 9.30 12.70
CA ASN A 311 33.21 8.16 12.12
C ASN A 311 32.07 7.72 13.04
N GLY A 312 30.86 7.61 12.48
CA GLY A 312 29.65 7.26 13.23
C GLY A 312 28.95 8.46 13.90
N ASP A 313 29.41 9.70 13.68
CA ASP A 313 28.61 10.88 14.01
C ASP A 313 27.32 10.84 13.18
N LYS A 314 26.22 11.25 13.78
CA LYS A 314 24.88 11.17 13.17
C LYS A 314 24.48 12.49 12.53
N VAL A 315 23.97 12.44 11.31
CA VAL A 315 23.31 13.53 10.65
C VAL A 315 21.83 13.50 11.01
N ILE A 316 21.33 14.59 11.60
CA ILE A 316 19.95 14.76 12.05
C ILE A 316 19.33 15.91 11.27
N TYR A 317 18.11 15.71 10.78
CA TYR A 317 17.27 16.75 10.19
C TYR A 317 16.20 17.19 11.19
N VAL A 318 16.02 18.50 11.38
CA VAL A 318 15.00 19.03 12.28
C VAL A 318 13.81 19.56 11.48
N TYR A 319 12.65 18.96 11.66
CA TYR A 319 11.41 19.34 10.99
C TYR A 319 10.28 19.50 12.00
N ASN A 320 9.67 20.67 12.08
CA ASN A 320 8.61 21.00 13.05
C ASN A 320 8.99 20.61 14.49
N GLU A 321 10.19 20.99 14.93
CA GLU A 321 10.74 20.66 16.26
C GLU A 321 11.01 19.15 16.52
N LYS A 322 10.73 18.27 15.54
CA LYS A 322 11.04 16.87 15.59
C LYS A 322 12.39 16.61 14.96
N GLU A 323 13.25 15.86 15.65
CA GLU A 323 14.51 15.39 15.09
C GLU A 323 14.28 14.08 14.33
N VAL A 324 14.75 14.04 13.09
CA VAL A 324 14.70 12.88 12.21
C VAL A 324 16.14 12.44 11.94
N TYR A 325 16.47 11.22 12.32
CA TYR A 325 17.76 10.62 12.00
C TYR A 325 17.85 10.35 10.49
N VAL A 326 18.85 10.91 9.86
CA VAL A 326 19.10 10.79 8.42
C VAL A 326 20.09 9.71 8.10
N GLY A 327 21.24 9.70 8.78
CA GLY A 327 22.28 8.71 8.54
C GLY A 327 23.58 8.99 9.31
N ASP A 328 24.57 8.15 9.06
CA ASP A 328 25.88 8.21 9.71
C ASP A 328 26.93 8.88 8.82
N ILE A 329 27.89 9.54 9.45
CA ILE A 329 29.10 10.03 8.79
C ILE A 329 30.11 8.90 8.74
N ILE A 330 30.60 8.60 7.53
CA ILE A 330 31.62 7.59 7.28
C ILE A 330 32.91 8.31 6.85
N LEU A 331 33.95 8.16 7.63
CA LEU A 331 35.28 8.66 7.27
C LEU A 331 36.03 7.62 6.43
N ASN A 332 36.84 8.10 5.46
CA ASN A 332 37.72 7.25 4.64
C ASN A 332 38.95 6.82 5.40
#